data_1cd8e658161194ea21c58f08519c13ed
#
_entry.id   1cd8e658161194ea21c58f08519c13ed
#
_cell.length_a   1.000
_cell.length_b   1.000
_cell.length_c   1.000
_cell.angle_alpha   90.00
_cell.angle_beta   90.00
_cell.angle_gamma   90.00
#
_symmetry.space_group_name_H-M   'P 1'
#
loop_
_entity.id
_entity.type
_entity.pdbx_description
1 polymer ?
#
loop_
_entity_poly.entity_id
_entity_poly.type
_entity_poly.pdbx_seq_one_letter_code
_entity_poly.pdbx_strand_id
1 'polypeptide(L)'
;MKDARRAALAALVCAVAAQGASPVLVRGAADTRALTILQSELQRNFQTLKQQPSPAYFISYTLHDQRSTRLVASFGAVDSNDESRNRFATVEVRVGDYDLDNTHPIRGDSRAMGPRVTRVALPVTDDEQPIRLALWRATDRTFKQASEALTRVKTNVAAKVKEEDPAPDFSREDPQTYTGDTASYSLDAKAWEARLRRISAPFAEDPLVFRSNVSLSVDSDNRYYTNSEGTQIVTGDVACRLFIQAVTKADDGMELPLYQSYFASSPSGLPDEKQLIADARSMMDMLARLRKAPLVDPFSGPAILSGRAAGVFFHEIFGHRVEANRQRNVDDGQTFGNKVGQPVLPAFLSVVFDPTLRKLGNVELMGHYLYDDEGVKARRVTVVDKGILKTFLVDRAPVKGFTRSNGHGRAEPGYVPVSRQSNLAVESSKSVSTEKLLDMLRDEARKQGKPFGLLFDNIEGGFTNTGRGSANAFNVLPNIVFKIYTDPSRQPELVRGVDLIGTPLSAFAKIVATGEKVDIFNGICGAESGGVPVSASSPPLLVSEVEVQKKAQSQEPPPILPAPRQVEKS
;
A
#
# COMPACT_ATOMS: atom_id res chain seq x y z
N MET A 1 11.22 29.98 -67.05
CA MET A 1 11.74 29.97 -65.64
C MET A 1 10.66 30.42 -64.64
N LYS A 2 9.44 29.87 -64.67
CA LYS A 2 8.38 30.19 -63.69
C LYS A 2 7.63 28.94 -63.18
N ASP A 3 7.99 27.74 -63.62
CA ASP A 3 7.26 26.51 -63.23
C ASP A 3 8.05 25.56 -62.28
N ALA A 4 9.25 25.95 -61.85
CA ALA A 4 10.08 25.13 -60.97
C ALA A 4 9.97 25.52 -59.47
N ARG A 5 9.08 26.47 -59.11
CA ARG A 5 8.91 26.94 -57.69
C ARG A 5 7.60 26.53 -57.05
N ARG A 6 6.71 25.78 -57.72
CA ARG A 6 5.44 25.29 -57.15
C ARG A 6 5.45 23.82 -56.72
N ALA A 7 6.49 23.07 -57.08
CA ALA A 7 6.61 21.65 -56.70
C ALA A 7 7.35 21.40 -55.37
N ALA A 8 7.99 22.44 -54.80
CA ALA A 8 8.78 22.30 -53.56
C ALA A 8 8.01 22.69 -52.28
N LEU A 9 6.75 23.15 -52.39
CA LEU A 9 5.94 23.55 -51.20
C LEU A 9 4.81 22.56 -50.87
N ALA A 10 4.66 21.49 -51.62
CA ALA A 10 3.62 20.45 -51.36
C ALA A 10 4.16 19.18 -50.69
N ALA A 11 5.51 19.10 -50.45
CA ALA A 11 6.12 17.90 -49.84
C ALA A 11 6.54 18.13 -48.36
N LEU A 12 6.17 19.26 -47.74
CA LEU A 12 6.56 19.58 -46.35
C LEU A 12 5.35 19.71 -45.38
N VAL A 13 4.19 19.17 -45.70
CA VAL A 13 2.99 19.24 -44.85
C VAL A 13 2.44 17.86 -44.46
N CYS A 14 3.13 16.77 -44.73
CA CYS A 14 2.67 15.41 -44.34
C CYS A 14 3.60 14.67 -43.36
N ALA A 15 4.35 15.38 -42.52
CA ALA A 15 5.19 14.76 -41.50
C ALA A 15 4.99 15.35 -40.08
N VAL A 16 3.79 15.85 -39.76
CA VAL A 16 3.42 16.25 -38.39
C VAL A 16 1.99 15.77 -38.12
N ALA A 17 1.81 14.50 -37.86
CA ALA A 17 0.62 13.98 -37.20
C ALA A 17 0.82 12.54 -36.77
N ALA A 18 1.64 12.28 -35.78
CA ALA A 18 1.58 11.09 -34.94
C ALA A 18 2.29 11.37 -33.59
N GLN A 19 2.09 12.55 -33.04
CA GLN A 19 2.24 12.72 -31.60
C GLN A 19 0.88 12.37 -31.01
N GLY A 20 0.71 11.08 -30.63
CA GLY A 20 -0.42 10.66 -29.83
C GLY A 20 -0.54 11.60 -28.63
N ALA A 21 -1.74 12.14 -28.43
CA ALA A 21 -2.00 13.06 -27.34
C ALA A 21 -1.53 12.41 -26.03
N SER A 22 -0.52 12.99 -25.41
CA SER A 22 -0.06 12.53 -24.10
C SER A 22 -1.25 12.55 -23.15
N PRO A 23 -1.45 11.50 -22.35
CA PRO A 23 -2.55 11.46 -21.39
C PRO A 23 -2.43 12.64 -20.45
N VAL A 24 -3.52 13.38 -20.30
CA VAL A 24 -3.55 14.64 -19.53
C VAL A 24 -4.35 14.40 -18.26
N LEU A 25 -3.73 14.67 -17.11
CA LEU A 25 -4.44 14.88 -15.86
C LEU A 25 -5.25 16.19 -15.99
N VAL A 26 -6.54 16.11 -15.82
CA VAL A 26 -7.42 17.27 -15.80
C VAL A 26 -7.86 17.53 -14.36
N ARG A 27 -7.49 18.71 -13.85
CA ARG A 27 -8.00 19.22 -12.58
C ARG A 27 -9.00 20.34 -12.88
N GLY A 28 -10.14 20.30 -12.20
CA GLY A 28 -11.18 21.31 -12.32
C GLY A 28 -11.68 21.73 -10.95
N ALA A 29 -12.17 22.96 -10.85
CA ALA A 29 -12.82 23.40 -9.62
C ALA A 29 -13.89 22.39 -9.21
N ALA A 30 -13.93 22.04 -7.92
CA ALA A 30 -14.90 21.06 -7.42
C ALA A 30 -16.33 21.56 -7.64
N ASP A 31 -17.17 20.74 -8.27
CA ASP A 31 -18.61 20.91 -8.16
C ASP A 31 -19.03 20.46 -6.74
N THR A 32 -19.43 21.41 -5.92
CA THR A 32 -19.83 21.16 -4.54
C THR A 32 -21.30 20.73 -4.40
N ARG A 33 -22.02 20.53 -5.50
CA ARG A 33 -23.44 20.14 -5.48
C ARG A 33 -23.64 18.79 -4.76
N ALA A 34 -22.81 17.80 -5.07
CA ALA A 34 -22.84 16.52 -4.37
C ALA A 34 -22.63 16.69 -2.86
N LEU A 35 -21.64 17.48 -2.43
CA LEU A 35 -21.39 17.76 -1.01
C LEU A 35 -22.61 18.43 -0.35
N THR A 36 -23.25 19.39 -1.01
CA THR A 36 -24.46 20.08 -0.51
C THR A 36 -25.61 19.10 -0.30
N ILE A 37 -25.82 18.16 -1.23
CA ILE A 37 -26.84 17.11 -1.10
C ILE A 37 -26.54 16.21 0.11
N LEU A 38 -25.27 15.76 0.26
CA LEU A 38 -24.84 14.96 1.41
C LEU A 38 -25.11 15.68 2.74
N GLN A 39 -24.73 16.95 2.83
CA GLN A 39 -24.92 17.78 4.03
C GLN A 39 -26.39 17.96 4.42
N SER A 40 -27.22 18.31 3.45
CA SER A 40 -28.65 18.54 3.71
C SER A 40 -29.35 17.27 4.22
N GLU A 41 -29.02 16.13 3.63
CA GLU A 41 -29.57 14.83 4.06
C GLU A 41 -29.00 14.36 5.39
N LEU A 42 -27.70 14.57 5.64
CA LEU A 42 -27.07 14.28 6.92
C LEU A 42 -27.74 15.06 8.04
N GLN A 43 -27.90 16.37 7.88
CA GLN A 43 -28.55 17.25 8.85
C GLN A 43 -29.98 16.79 9.17
N ARG A 44 -30.77 16.49 8.13
CA ARG A 44 -32.13 16.00 8.28
C ARG A 44 -32.20 14.71 9.10
N ASN A 45 -31.37 13.74 8.76
CA ASN A 45 -31.32 12.44 9.43
C ASN A 45 -30.79 12.58 10.87
N PHE A 46 -29.73 13.36 11.07
CA PHE A 46 -29.14 13.57 12.40
C PHE A 46 -30.11 14.22 13.38
N GLN A 47 -30.89 15.25 12.95
CA GLN A 47 -31.88 15.90 13.80
C GLN A 47 -32.96 14.92 14.32
N THR A 48 -33.32 13.92 13.53
CA THR A 48 -34.27 12.88 13.91
C THR A 48 -33.63 11.81 14.81
N LEU A 49 -32.44 11.34 14.45
CA LEU A 49 -31.81 10.20 15.11
C LEU A 49 -31.20 10.55 16.47
N LYS A 50 -30.79 11.81 16.70
CA LYS A 50 -30.34 12.27 18.02
C LYS A 50 -31.43 12.31 19.10
N GLN A 51 -32.70 12.22 18.69
CA GLN A 51 -33.87 12.26 19.59
C GLN A 51 -34.38 10.82 19.91
N GLN A 52 -33.77 9.79 19.35
CA GLN A 52 -34.18 8.41 19.60
C GLN A 52 -33.76 7.94 21.01
N PRO A 53 -34.39 6.91 21.56
CA PRO A 53 -34.03 6.36 22.89
C PRO A 53 -32.54 5.93 23.00
N SER A 54 -31.97 5.46 21.91
CA SER A 54 -30.52 5.29 21.75
C SER A 54 -30.03 6.34 20.76
N PRO A 55 -29.62 7.53 21.21
CA PRO A 55 -29.37 8.63 20.30
C PRO A 55 -28.12 8.41 19.44
N ALA A 56 -28.23 8.75 18.15
CA ALA A 56 -27.05 8.91 17.33
C ALA A 56 -26.31 10.19 17.76
N TYR A 57 -25.03 10.06 18.10
CA TYR A 57 -24.20 11.21 18.45
C TYR A 57 -23.25 11.61 17.31
N PHE A 58 -23.00 10.70 16.35
CA PHE A 58 -22.15 10.94 15.20
C PHE A 58 -22.74 10.26 13.95
N ILE A 59 -22.72 10.97 12.82
CA ILE A 59 -23.01 10.45 11.48
C ILE A 59 -21.98 11.01 10.51
N SER A 60 -21.45 10.16 9.62
CA SER A 60 -20.67 10.62 8.47
C SER A 60 -21.16 10.01 7.16
N TYR A 61 -21.03 10.81 6.10
CA TYR A 61 -21.23 10.38 4.72
C TYR A 61 -19.97 10.64 3.91
N THR A 62 -19.51 9.59 3.23
CA THR A 62 -18.43 9.68 2.25
C THR A 62 -18.95 9.25 0.89
N LEU A 63 -18.93 10.12 -0.10
CA LEU A 63 -19.22 9.77 -1.49
C LEU A 63 -17.92 9.62 -2.24
N HIS A 64 -17.79 8.54 -3.02
CA HIS A 64 -16.73 8.29 -3.97
C HIS A 64 -17.31 8.29 -5.39
N ASP A 65 -16.73 9.09 -6.28
CA ASP A 65 -16.98 9.05 -7.73
C ASP A 65 -15.69 8.59 -8.40
N GLN A 66 -15.64 7.31 -8.71
CA GLN A 66 -14.45 6.60 -9.19
C GLN A 66 -14.58 6.29 -10.68
N ARG A 67 -13.49 6.51 -11.42
CA ARG A 67 -13.31 6.00 -12.78
C ARG A 67 -12.01 5.23 -12.85
N SER A 68 -12.04 4.05 -13.44
CA SER A 68 -10.89 3.18 -13.61
C SER A 68 -10.77 2.74 -15.06
N THR A 69 -9.54 2.77 -15.60
CA THR A 69 -9.19 2.13 -16.87
C THR A 69 -8.06 1.16 -16.61
N ARG A 70 -8.24 -0.10 -17.00
CA ARG A 70 -7.24 -1.14 -16.88
C ARG A 70 -6.95 -1.78 -18.23
N LEU A 71 -5.68 -1.73 -18.62
CA LEU A 71 -5.16 -2.38 -19.82
C LEU A 71 -4.20 -3.47 -19.40
N VAL A 72 -4.29 -4.64 -20.01
CA VAL A 72 -3.40 -5.79 -19.74
C VAL A 72 -2.89 -6.34 -21.05
N ALA A 73 -1.61 -6.65 -21.10
CA ALA A 73 -0.96 -7.32 -22.23
C ALA A 73 0.00 -8.41 -21.71
N SER A 74 0.10 -9.49 -22.47
CA SER A 74 1.04 -10.57 -22.24
C SER A 74 1.65 -11.04 -23.55
N PHE A 75 2.93 -11.40 -23.54
CA PHE A 75 3.64 -11.98 -24.70
C PHE A 75 3.43 -11.23 -26.04
N GLY A 76 3.29 -9.89 -25.99
CA GLY A 76 3.07 -9.06 -27.17
C GLY A 76 1.61 -8.98 -27.65
N ALA A 77 0.65 -9.53 -26.93
CA ALA A 77 -0.78 -9.44 -27.20
C ALA A 77 -1.51 -8.64 -26.12
N VAL A 78 -2.63 -8.00 -26.44
CA VAL A 78 -3.54 -7.39 -25.44
C VAL A 78 -4.49 -8.46 -24.96
N ASP A 79 -4.56 -8.64 -23.63
CA ASP A 79 -5.46 -9.60 -22.99
C ASP A 79 -6.79 -8.95 -22.63
N SER A 80 -6.77 -7.72 -22.11
CA SER A 80 -7.99 -6.97 -21.78
C SER A 80 -7.80 -5.46 -21.84
N ASN A 81 -8.94 -4.77 -22.06
CA ASN A 81 -9.09 -3.33 -21.96
C ASN A 81 -10.45 -3.06 -21.32
N ASP A 82 -10.41 -2.71 -20.04
CA ASP A 82 -11.60 -2.54 -19.21
C ASP A 82 -11.70 -1.10 -18.73
N GLU A 83 -12.88 -0.49 -18.88
CA GLU A 83 -13.21 0.81 -18.32
C GLU A 83 -14.44 0.68 -17.43
N SER A 84 -14.37 1.29 -16.24
CA SER A 84 -15.49 1.31 -15.31
C SER A 84 -15.65 2.67 -14.65
N ARG A 85 -16.90 3.02 -14.31
CA ARG A 85 -17.24 4.12 -13.43
C ARG A 85 -18.12 3.60 -12.31
N ASN A 86 -17.76 3.92 -11.08
CA ASN A 86 -18.45 3.46 -9.90
C ASN A 86 -18.71 4.64 -8.95
N ARG A 87 -19.97 4.90 -8.61
CA ARG A 87 -20.34 5.96 -7.71
C ARG A 87 -21.16 5.39 -6.56
N PHE A 88 -20.70 5.62 -5.34
CA PHE A 88 -21.34 5.08 -4.15
C PHE A 88 -21.07 5.98 -2.93
N ALA A 89 -21.89 5.82 -1.91
CA ALA A 89 -21.63 6.43 -0.61
C ALA A 89 -21.38 5.36 0.44
N THR A 90 -20.60 5.72 1.43
CA THR A 90 -20.43 5.01 2.69
C THR A 90 -21.11 5.82 3.79
N VAL A 91 -21.96 5.18 4.56
CA VAL A 91 -22.72 5.77 5.66
C VAL A 91 -22.25 5.13 6.97
N GLU A 92 -21.75 5.95 7.90
CA GLU A 92 -21.46 5.56 9.27
C GLU A 92 -22.45 6.21 10.23
N VAL A 93 -22.93 5.45 11.22
CA VAL A 93 -23.75 5.97 12.32
C VAL A 93 -23.22 5.40 13.63
N ARG A 94 -22.93 6.29 14.58
CA ARG A 94 -22.54 5.91 15.94
C ARG A 94 -23.62 6.29 16.92
N VAL A 95 -23.92 5.35 17.82
CA VAL A 95 -25.02 5.40 18.80
C VAL A 95 -24.44 5.18 20.19
N GLY A 96 -24.87 5.96 21.16
CA GLY A 96 -24.31 6.03 22.50
C GLY A 96 -23.69 7.40 22.74
N ASP A 97 -22.42 7.42 23.13
CA ASP A 97 -21.62 8.65 23.25
C ASP A 97 -20.14 8.38 22.89
N TYR A 98 -19.27 9.36 23.06
CA TYR A 98 -17.86 9.24 22.70
C TYR A 98 -17.09 8.26 23.59
N ASP A 99 -17.53 8.09 24.85
CA ASP A 99 -16.87 7.22 25.82
C ASP A 99 -17.27 5.76 25.63
N LEU A 100 -18.58 5.51 25.35
CA LEU A 100 -19.11 4.15 25.14
C LEU A 100 -20.15 4.13 24.00
N ASP A 101 -19.78 3.53 22.90
CA ASP A 101 -20.66 3.44 21.74
C ASP A 101 -20.86 1.99 21.21
N ASN A 102 -21.60 1.90 20.11
CA ASN A 102 -21.90 0.65 19.43
C ASN A 102 -20.68 -0.07 18.84
N THR A 103 -19.49 0.56 18.81
CA THR A 103 -18.26 -0.01 18.26
C THR A 103 -17.32 -0.54 19.33
N HIS A 104 -17.71 -0.43 20.60
CA HIS A 104 -16.92 -0.90 21.73
C HIS A 104 -16.55 -2.39 21.59
N PRO A 105 -15.26 -2.77 21.73
CA PRO A 105 -14.84 -4.16 21.55
C PRO A 105 -15.48 -5.12 22.57
N ILE A 106 -16.09 -6.19 22.10
CA ILE A 106 -16.60 -7.26 22.93
C ILE A 106 -15.62 -8.42 22.89
N ARG A 107 -15.01 -8.76 24.03
CA ARG A 107 -14.04 -9.84 24.13
C ARG A 107 -14.65 -11.20 23.74
N GLY A 108 -13.97 -11.91 22.84
CA GLY A 108 -14.40 -13.25 22.39
C GLY A 108 -15.53 -13.26 21.37
N ASP A 109 -16.03 -12.11 20.94
CA ASP A 109 -17.06 -12.02 19.91
C ASP A 109 -16.53 -11.30 18.65
N SER A 110 -15.88 -12.05 17.78
CA SER A 110 -15.46 -11.55 16.46
C SER A 110 -16.65 -11.15 15.55
N ARG A 111 -17.88 -11.60 15.89
CA ARG A 111 -19.12 -11.26 15.17
C ARG A 111 -19.78 -9.99 15.71
N ALA A 112 -19.40 -9.51 16.88
CA ALA A 112 -19.91 -8.26 17.45
C ALA A 112 -19.48 -7.03 16.63
N MET A 113 -18.44 -7.16 15.82
CA MET A 113 -18.06 -6.20 14.80
C MET A 113 -18.94 -6.35 13.54
N GLY A 114 -20.27 -6.18 13.69
CA GLY A 114 -21.17 -6.03 12.54
C GLY A 114 -20.71 -4.86 11.66
N PRO A 115 -21.20 -4.75 10.41
CA PRO A 115 -20.78 -3.70 9.51
C PRO A 115 -21.03 -2.33 10.16
N ARG A 116 -19.95 -1.64 10.56
CA ARG A 116 -19.99 -0.28 11.15
C ARG A 116 -20.43 0.74 10.12
N VAL A 117 -20.32 0.39 8.84
CA VAL A 117 -20.65 1.26 7.71
C VAL A 117 -21.55 0.50 6.72
N THR A 118 -22.43 1.26 6.06
CA THR A 118 -23.25 0.75 4.95
C THR A 118 -22.81 1.39 3.66
N ARG A 119 -22.37 0.57 2.69
CA ARG A 119 -22.11 1.03 1.31
C ARG A 119 -23.41 1.01 0.51
N VAL A 120 -23.68 2.07 -0.22
CA VAL A 120 -24.85 2.22 -1.08
C VAL A 120 -24.47 2.80 -2.44
N ALA A 121 -24.89 2.15 -3.53
CA ALA A 121 -24.69 2.68 -4.87
C ALA A 121 -25.49 3.97 -5.06
N LEU A 122 -24.90 4.92 -5.77
CA LEU A 122 -25.51 6.22 -6.10
C LEU A 122 -25.61 6.40 -7.61
N PRO A 123 -26.54 7.25 -8.09
CA PRO A 123 -26.56 7.70 -9.48
C PRO A 123 -25.22 8.30 -9.89
N VAL A 124 -24.83 8.12 -11.15
CA VAL A 124 -23.61 8.74 -11.72
C VAL A 124 -23.74 10.24 -11.96
N THR A 125 -24.93 10.79 -11.77
CA THR A 125 -25.30 12.20 -11.88
C THR A 125 -25.72 12.76 -10.52
N ASP A 126 -25.70 14.10 -10.37
CA ASP A 126 -26.06 14.77 -9.12
C ASP A 126 -27.58 15.02 -9.01
N ASP A 127 -28.38 13.98 -9.29
CA ASP A 127 -29.83 14.00 -9.10
C ASP A 127 -30.16 13.91 -7.60
N GLU A 128 -30.63 15.02 -7.04
CA GLU A 128 -30.80 15.19 -5.60
C GLU A 128 -31.71 14.12 -4.97
N GLN A 129 -32.90 13.91 -5.53
CA GLN A 129 -33.88 13.03 -4.92
C GLN A 129 -33.46 11.55 -4.86
N PRO A 130 -32.91 10.93 -5.92
CA PRO A 130 -32.37 9.56 -5.84
C PRO A 130 -31.22 9.42 -4.85
N ILE A 131 -30.29 10.40 -4.79
CA ILE A 131 -29.17 10.39 -3.84
C ILE A 131 -29.71 10.44 -2.40
N ARG A 132 -30.61 11.38 -2.09
CA ARG A 132 -31.21 11.50 -0.75
C ARG A 132 -31.96 10.25 -0.33
N LEU A 133 -32.71 9.62 -1.24
CA LEU A 133 -33.44 8.39 -0.96
C LEU A 133 -32.49 7.23 -0.63
N ALA A 134 -31.37 7.11 -1.37
CA ALA A 134 -30.36 6.09 -1.11
C ALA A 134 -29.69 6.30 0.27
N LEU A 135 -29.31 7.54 0.58
CA LEU A 135 -28.69 7.90 1.86
C LEU A 135 -29.66 7.68 3.03
N TRP A 136 -30.92 8.08 2.90
CA TRP A 136 -31.94 7.88 3.92
C TRP A 136 -32.10 6.40 4.29
N ARG A 137 -32.24 5.52 3.29
CA ARG A 137 -32.36 4.07 3.50
C ARG A 137 -31.12 3.46 4.16
N ALA A 138 -29.94 3.88 3.71
CA ALA A 138 -28.68 3.42 4.27
C ALA A 138 -28.52 3.88 5.72
N THR A 139 -28.85 5.13 6.02
CA THR A 139 -28.78 5.71 7.37
C THR A 139 -29.72 5.00 8.33
N ASP A 140 -30.99 4.77 7.93
CA ASP A 140 -31.98 4.04 8.74
C ASP A 140 -31.49 2.62 9.09
N ARG A 141 -30.98 1.90 8.08
CA ARG A 141 -30.41 0.56 8.28
C ARG A 141 -29.22 0.58 9.24
N THR A 142 -28.26 1.48 9.01
CA THR A 142 -27.04 1.57 9.82
C THR A 142 -27.37 1.97 11.26
N PHE A 143 -28.30 2.89 11.46
CA PHE A 143 -28.76 3.27 12.78
C PHE A 143 -29.39 2.11 13.56
N LYS A 144 -30.25 1.30 12.91
CA LYS A 144 -30.86 0.11 13.54
C LYS A 144 -29.81 -0.90 13.96
N GLN A 145 -28.84 -1.19 13.08
CA GLN A 145 -27.73 -2.09 13.37
C GLN A 145 -26.86 -1.56 14.52
N ALA A 146 -26.54 -0.25 14.52
CA ALA A 146 -25.77 0.39 15.59
C ALA A 146 -26.52 0.32 16.94
N SER A 147 -27.83 0.55 16.96
CA SER A 147 -28.66 0.47 18.18
C SER A 147 -28.70 -0.93 18.76
N GLU A 148 -28.81 -1.97 17.92
CA GLU A 148 -28.71 -3.37 18.34
C GLU A 148 -27.31 -3.71 18.87
N ALA A 149 -26.26 -3.21 18.21
CA ALA A 149 -24.88 -3.40 18.66
C ALA A 149 -24.63 -2.73 20.02
N LEU A 150 -25.11 -1.50 20.23
CA LEU A 150 -24.99 -0.82 21.52
C LEU A 150 -25.69 -1.62 22.66
N THR A 151 -26.82 -2.23 22.37
CA THR A 151 -27.53 -3.07 23.37
C THR A 151 -26.65 -4.26 23.80
N ARG A 152 -26.00 -4.92 22.84
CA ARG A 152 -25.05 -6.01 23.13
C ARG A 152 -23.83 -5.50 23.92
N VAL A 153 -23.26 -4.37 23.52
CA VAL A 153 -22.14 -3.71 24.22
C VAL A 153 -22.51 -3.45 25.68
N LYS A 154 -23.62 -2.77 25.95
CA LYS A 154 -24.07 -2.44 27.31
C LYS A 154 -24.28 -3.69 28.16
N THR A 155 -24.86 -4.75 27.59
CA THR A 155 -25.02 -6.03 28.29
C THR A 155 -23.68 -6.67 28.64
N ASN A 156 -22.71 -6.61 27.73
CA ASN A 156 -21.37 -7.17 27.94
C ASN A 156 -20.58 -6.38 29.00
N VAL A 157 -20.59 -5.04 28.92
CA VAL A 157 -19.92 -4.15 29.89
C VAL A 157 -20.50 -4.36 31.29
N ALA A 158 -21.83 -4.48 31.42
CA ALA A 158 -22.49 -4.73 32.72
C ALA A 158 -22.10 -6.08 33.36
N ALA A 159 -21.69 -7.07 32.57
CA ALA A 159 -21.27 -8.39 33.03
C ALA A 159 -19.78 -8.48 33.38
N LYS A 160 -18.95 -7.44 33.06
CA LYS A 160 -17.50 -7.44 33.29
C LYS A 160 -17.08 -6.68 34.56
N VAL A 161 -15.98 -7.16 35.18
CA VAL A 161 -15.47 -6.61 36.44
C VAL A 161 -14.55 -5.39 36.23
N LYS A 162 -13.84 -5.29 35.10
CA LYS A 162 -12.97 -4.14 34.77
C LYS A 162 -12.44 -4.23 33.33
N GLU A 163 -12.33 -3.10 32.67
CA GLU A 163 -11.69 -3.01 31.35
C GLU A 163 -10.19 -2.79 31.46
N GLU A 164 -9.44 -3.39 30.51
CA GLU A 164 -7.97 -3.25 30.44
C GLU A 164 -7.55 -1.89 29.83
N ASP A 165 -8.34 -1.37 28.88
CA ASP A 165 -8.13 -0.06 28.27
C ASP A 165 -9.33 0.86 28.53
N PRO A 166 -9.16 1.90 29.38
CA PRO A 166 -10.21 2.87 29.68
C PRO A 166 -10.34 3.98 28.62
N ALA A 167 -9.69 3.87 27.47
CA ALA A 167 -9.80 4.87 26.44
C ALA A 167 -11.24 4.95 25.88
N PRO A 168 -11.74 6.17 25.53
CA PRO A 168 -13.04 6.33 24.90
C PRO A 168 -13.11 5.59 23.55
N ASP A 169 -14.33 5.29 23.10
CA ASP A 169 -14.54 4.58 21.85
C ASP A 169 -14.30 5.43 20.61
N PHE A 170 -14.47 6.75 20.74
CA PHE A 170 -14.28 7.67 19.63
C PHE A 170 -13.73 9.01 20.09
N SER A 171 -12.84 9.61 19.31
CA SER A 171 -12.28 10.93 19.63
C SER A 171 -13.13 12.06 19.05
N ARG A 172 -13.19 13.20 19.78
CA ARG A 172 -13.69 14.46 19.24
C ARG A 172 -12.59 15.13 18.46
N GLU A 173 -12.86 15.50 17.21
CA GLU A 173 -11.89 16.20 16.38
C GLU A 173 -12.45 17.55 15.96
N ASP A 174 -11.57 18.51 15.73
CA ASP A 174 -11.95 19.84 15.29
C ASP A 174 -12.48 19.76 13.83
N PRO A 175 -13.62 20.37 13.52
CA PRO A 175 -14.19 20.33 12.19
C PRO A 175 -13.22 20.93 11.15
N GLN A 176 -13.15 20.29 10.00
CA GLN A 176 -12.30 20.70 8.88
C GLN A 176 -13.15 21.13 7.70
N THR A 177 -12.76 22.23 7.04
CA THR A 177 -13.35 22.63 5.78
C THR A 177 -12.26 22.72 4.71
N TYR A 178 -12.39 21.91 3.68
CA TYR A 178 -11.46 21.90 2.56
C TYR A 178 -12.17 21.55 1.26
N THR A 179 -12.00 22.39 0.24
CA THR A 179 -12.48 22.13 -1.12
C THR A 179 -11.29 22.19 -2.06
N GLY A 180 -10.75 21.01 -2.37
CA GLY A 180 -9.71 20.83 -3.39
C GLY A 180 -10.32 20.64 -4.77
N ASP A 181 -9.48 20.61 -5.79
CA ASP A 181 -9.89 20.30 -7.15
C ASP A 181 -10.41 18.87 -7.27
N THR A 182 -11.40 18.66 -8.14
CA THR A 182 -11.71 17.33 -8.66
C THR A 182 -10.67 16.89 -9.69
N ALA A 183 -10.47 15.60 -9.80
CA ALA A 183 -9.51 15.01 -10.71
C ALA A 183 -10.18 14.08 -11.71
N SER A 184 -9.76 14.19 -12.96
CA SER A 184 -10.10 13.26 -14.04
C SER A 184 -8.89 13.06 -14.94
N TYR A 185 -8.96 12.07 -15.81
CA TYR A 185 -7.89 11.79 -16.77
C TYR A 185 -8.45 11.56 -18.17
N SER A 186 -7.62 11.83 -19.16
CA SER A 186 -7.80 11.39 -20.54
C SER A 186 -6.71 10.40 -20.88
N LEU A 187 -7.07 9.25 -21.44
CA LEU A 187 -6.15 8.19 -21.82
C LEU A 187 -6.42 7.77 -23.28
N ASP A 188 -5.39 7.85 -24.12
CA ASP A 188 -5.45 7.20 -25.44
C ASP A 188 -5.21 5.69 -25.26
N ALA A 189 -6.30 4.94 -25.06
CA ALA A 189 -6.25 3.51 -24.79
C ALA A 189 -5.56 2.75 -25.94
N LYS A 190 -5.77 3.13 -27.21
CA LYS A 190 -5.15 2.46 -28.36
C LYS A 190 -3.63 2.67 -28.40
N ALA A 191 -3.16 3.87 -28.13
CA ALA A 191 -1.73 4.14 -28.03
C ALA A 191 -1.08 3.35 -26.87
N TRP A 192 -1.76 3.23 -25.74
CA TRP A 192 -1.29 2.45 -24.60
C TRP A 192 -1.35 0.94 -24.86
N GLU A 193 -2.39 0.41 -25.50
CA GLU A 193 -2.41 -0.98 -25.95
C GLU A 193 -1.21 -1.32 -26.82
N ALA A 194 -0.92 -0.48 -27.82
CA ALA A 194 0.24 -0.66 -28.67
C ALA A 194 1.57 -0.61 -27.90
N ARG A 195 1.65 0.27 -26.89
CA ARG A 195 2.81 0.39 -26.02
C ARG A 195 2.98 -0.86 -25.12
N LEU A 196 1.91 -1.33 -24.47
CA LEU A 196 1.95 -2.52 -23.61
C LEU A 196 2.29 -3.79 -24.42
N ARG A 197 1.80 -3.91 -25.66
CA ARG A 197 2.22 -4.99 -26.59
C ARG A 197 3.75 -5.00 -26.77
N ARG A 198 4.37 -3.85 -27.04
CA ARG A 198 5.81 -3.77 -27.23
C ARG A 198 6.61 -4.04 -25.97
N ILE A 199 6.11 -3.61 -24.80
CA ILE A 199 6.75 -3.87 -23.50
C ILE A 199 6.67 -5.36 -23.14
N SER A 200 5.54 -6.04 -23.44
CA SER A 200 5.35 -7.46 -23.11
C SER A 200 5.95 -8.42 -24.14
N ALA A 201 6.23 -7.95 -25.36
CA ALA A 201 6.75 -8.79 -26.44
C ALA A 201 8.07 -9.54 -26.11
N PRO A 202 9.06 -8.94 -25.43
CA PRO A 202 10.29 -9.64 -25.07
C PRO A 202 10.05 -10.96 -24.31
N PHE A 203 9.01 -11.06 -23.50
CA PHE A 203 8.72 -12.28 -22.73
C PHE A 203 8.39 -13.49 -23.60
N ALA A 204 7.98 -13.29 -24.86
CA ALA A 204 7.76 -14.38 -25.82
C ALA A 204 9.08 -14.95 -26.41
N GLU A 205 10.20 -14.26 -26.23
CA GLU A 205 11.51 -14.71 -26.73
C GLU A 205 12.09 -15.88 -25.91
N ASP A 206 11.71 -16.01 -24.62
CA ASP A 206 12.12 -17.12 -23.76
C ASP A 206 10.95 -18.09 -23.51
N PRO A 207 10.98 -19.31 -24.12
CA PRO A 207 9.90 -20.29 -23.95
C PRO A 207 9.76 -20.83 -22.53
N LEU A 208 10.69 -20.53 -21.63
CA LEU A 208 10.63 -20.91 -20.23
C LEU A 208 10.01 -19.81 -19.34
N VAL A 209 9.57 -18.70 -19.91
CA VAL A 209 8.68 -17.75 -19.25
C VAL A 209 7.24 -18.22 -19.44
N PHE A 210 6.61 -18.73 -18.40
CA PHE A 210 5.28 -19.36 -18.49
C PHE A 210 4.13 -18.38 -18.32
N ARG A 211 4.38 -17.27 -17.62
CA ARG A 211 3.41 -16.17 -17.45
C ARG A 211 4.12 -14.84 -17.61
N SER A 212 3.49 -13.94 -18.32
CA SER A 212 3.84 -12.52 -18.29
C SER A 212 2.58 -11.69 -18.09
N ASN A 213 2.72 -10.56 -17.45
CA ASN A 213 1.66 -9.57 -17.27
C ASN A 213 2.28 -8.18 -17.32
N VAL A 214 1.87 -7.40 -18.30
CA VAL A 214 2.19 -5.97 -18.33
C VAL A 214 0.87 -5.24 -18.29
N SER A 215 0.61 -4.55 -17.18
CA SER A 215 -0.66 -3.87 -16.98
C SER A 215 -0.47 -2.41 -16.64
N LEU A 216 -1.37 -1.58 -17.18
CA LEU A 216 -1.57 -0.20 -16.78
C LEU A 216 -2.93 -0.09 -16.12
N SER A 217 -2.98 0.45 -14.90
CA SER A 217 -4.21 0.97 -14.31
C SER A 217 -4.10 2.49 -14.17
N VAL A 218 -5.19 3.18 -14.52
CA VAL A 218 -5.37 4.62 -14.30
C VAL A 218 -6.70 4.79 -13.57
N ASP A 219 -6.60 5.23 -12.34
CA ASP A 219 -7.73 5.36 -11.44
C ASP A 219 -7.88 6.83 -11.03
N SER A 220 -9.08 7.39 -11.11
CA SER A 220 -9.43 8.66 -10.48
C SER A 220 -10.48 8.43 -9.41
N ASP A 221 -10.35 9.14 -8.26
CA ASP A 221 -11.32 9.13 -7.18
C ASP A 221 -11.59 10.56 -6.72
N ASN A 222 -12.84 10.99 -6.84
CA ASN A 222 -13.32 12.24 -6.28
C ASN A 222 -14.13 11.91 -5.02
N ARG A 223 -13.56 12.27 -3.86
CA ARG A 223 -14.12 12.00 -2.54
C ARG A 223 -14.79 13.25 -1.98
N TYR A 224 -16.03 13.10 -1.54
CA TYR A 224 -16.81 14.10 -0.83
C TYR A 224 -17.15 13.56 0.55
N TYR A 225 -16.63 14.18 1.59
CA TYR A 225 -16.83 13.76 2.98
C TYR A 225 -17.55 14.85 3.78
N THR A 226 -18.53 14.45 4.58
CA THR A 226 -19.16 15.32 5.57
C THR A 226 -19.58 14.53 6.81
N ASN A 227 -19.57 15.18 7.98
CA ASN A 227 -20.00 14.58 9.23
C ASN A 227 -20.85 15.52 10.08
N SER A 228 -21.47 14.98 11.14
CA SER A 228 -22.33 15.72 12.06
C SER A 228 -21.59 16.71 12.96
N GLU A 229 -20.27 16.65 13.03
CA GLU A 229 -19.43 17.62 13.76
C GLU A 229 -19.12 18.87 12.92
N GLY A 230 -19.46 18.87 11.63
CA GLY A 230 -19.30 20.03 10.74
C GLY A 230 -18.12 19.93 9.76
N THR A 231 -17.43 18.81 9.71
CA THR A 231 -16.36 18.59 8.72
C THR A 231 -16.94 18.47 7.31
N GLN A 232 -16.26 19.10 6.34
CA GLN A 232 -16.64 19.19 4.93
C GLN A 232 -15.37 19.13 4.07
N ILE A 233 -15.16 18.05 3.34
CA ILE A 233 -13.94 17.85 2.56
C ILE A 233 -14.27 17.37 1.16
N VAL A 234 -13.64 18.00 0.16
CA VAL A 234 -13.61 17.52 -1.22
C VAL A 234 -12.14 17.33 -1.62
N THR A 235 -11.81 16.15 -2.11
CA THR A 235 -10.49 15.83 -2.67
C THR A 235 -10.65 15.08 -3.97
N GLY A 236 -9.73 15.28 -4.91
CA GLY A 236 -9.67 14.54 -6.15
C GLY A 236 -8.23 14.07 -6.42
N ASP A 237 -8.06 12.78 -6.65
CA ASP A 237 -6.77 12.16 -6.92
C ASP A 237 -6.81 11.29 -8.17
N VAL A 238 -5.66 11.19 -8.85
CA VAL A 238 -5.40 10.24 -9.93
C VAL A 238 -4.18 9.40 -9.57
N ALA A 239 -4.32 8.10 -9.73
CA ALA A 239 -3.26 7.13 -9.55
C ALA A 239 -3.01 6.38 -10.87
N CYS A 240 -1.80 6.44 -11.39
CA CYS A 240 -1.37 5.67 -12.55
C CYS A 240 -0.36 4.63 -12.08
N ARG A 241 -0.64 3.37 -12.32
CA ARG A 241 0.25 2.27 -11.95
C ARG A 241 0.54 1.41 -13.17
N LEU A 242 1.82 1.28 -13.50
CA LEU A 242 2.27 0.32 -14.49
C LEU A 242 2.99 -0.82 -13.78
N PHE A 243 2.60 -2.04 -14.09
CA PHE A 243 3.12 -3.25 -13.46
C PHE A 243 3.62 -4.20 -14.54
N ILE A 244 4.85 -4.68 -14.39
CA ILE A 244 5.49 -5.67 -15.25
C ILE A 244 5.79 -6.87 -14.37
N GLN A 245 5.30 -8.05 -14.75
CA GLN A 245 5.57 -9.30 -14.06
C GLN A 245 5.89 -10.39 -15.06
N ALA A 246 6.81 -11.25 -14.71
CA ALA A 246 7.06 -12.49 -15.41
C ALA A 246 7.38 -13.62 -14.43
N VAL A 247 7.02 -14.84 -14.80
CA VAL A 247 7.21 -16.03 -13.96
C VAL A 247 7.82 -17.15 -14.78
N THR A 248 8.87 -17.75 -14.22
CA THR A 248 9.47 -18.97 -14.74
C THR A 248 9.49 -20.07 -13.66
N LYS A 249 9.92 -21.27 -14.01
CA LYS A 249 10.15 -22.36 -13.06
C LYS A 249 11.60 -22.84 -13.19
N ALA A 250 12.22 -23.18 -12.08
CA ALA A 250 13.47 -23.90 -12.08
C ALA A 250 13.24 -25.40 -12.35
N ASP A 251 14.31 -26.14 -12.65
CA ASP A 251 14.22 -27.58 -12.96
C ASP A 251 13.67 -28.42 -11.79
N ASP A 252 13.80 -27.94 -10.56
CA ASP A 252 13.21 -28.54 -9.35
C ASP A 252 11.74 -28.16 -9.10
N GLY A 253 11.09 -27.49 -10.06
CA GLY A 253 9.69 -27.07 -9.99
C GLY A 253 9.43 -25.77 -9.24
N MET A 254 10.45 -25.14 -8.63
CA MET A 254 10.26 -23.87 -7.90
C MET A 254 9.81 -22.75 -8.84
N GLU A 255 8.68 -22.11 -8.52
CA GLU A 255 8.26 -20.89 -9.21
C GLU A 255 9.17 -19.72 -8.85
N LEU A 256 9.54 -18.96 -9.87
CA LEU A 256 10.43 -17.80 -9.79
C LEU A 256 9.72 -16.57 -10.37
N PRO A 257 8.93 -15.87 -9.56
CA PRO A 257 8.30 -14.62 -9.98
C PRO A 257 9.28 -13.45 -9.86
N LEU A 258 9.28 -12.56 -10.84
CA LEU A 258 9.84 -11.22 -10.73
C LEU A 258 8.79 -10.20 -11.15
N TYR A 259 8.82 -9.04 -10.53
CA TYR A 259 7.97 -7.92 -10.91
C TYR A 259 8.68 -6.59 -10.75
N GLN A 260 8.19 -5.61 -11.51
CA GLN A 260 8.53 -4.19 -11.43
C GLN A 260 7.24 -3.37 -11.41
N SER A 261 7.17 -2.37 -10.54
CA SER A 261 6.01 -1.51 -10.40
C SER A 261 6.43 -0.05 -10.46
N TYR A 262 5.72 0.74 -11.26
CA TYR A 262 5.91 2.18 -11.39
C TYR A 262 4.63 2.88 -10.99
N PHE A 263 4.78 3.99 -10.30
CA PHE A 263 3.66 4.83 -9.86
C PHE A 263 3.90 6.28 -10.27
N ALA A 264 2.83 6.93 -10.73
CA ALA A 264 2.78 8.36 -10.97
C ALA A 264 1.36 8.88 -10.75
N SER A 265 1.24 10.17 -10.43
CA SER A 265 -0.06 10.87 -10.35
C SER A 265 -0.64 11.23 -11.72
N SER A 266 0.06 10.94 -12.78
CA SER A 266 -0.41 11.07 -14.17
C SER A 266 0.29 10.06 -15.08
N PRO A 267 -0.34 9.62 -16.19
CA PRO A 267 0.28 8.69 -17.12
C PRO A 267 1.59 9.20 -17.75
N SER A 268 1.76 10.52 -17.85
CA SER A 268 2.99 11.16 -18.36
C SER A 268 4.18 11.11 -17.38
N GLY A 269 3.91 10.85 -16.10
CA GLY A 269 4.94 10.65 -15.07
C GLY A 269 5.53 9.24 -15.04
N LEU A 270 4.95 8.28 -15.77
CA LEU A 270 5.49 6.93 -15.90
C LEU A 270 6.75 6.95 -16.79
N PRO A 271 7.69 6.00 -16.60
CA PRO A 271 8.88 5.89 -17.44
C PRO A 271 8.55 5.76 -18.92
N ASP A 272 9.45 6.18 -19.78
CA ASP A 272 9.27 6.05 -21.21
C ASP A 272 9.28 4.57 -21.67
N GLU A 273 8.83 4.33 -22.90
CA GLU A 273 8.71 2.97 -23.44
C GLU A 273 10.06 2.25 -23.55
N LYS A 274 11.11 3.00 -23.91
CA LYS A 274 12.48 2.44 -24.05
C LYS A 274 12.99 1.92 -22.72
N GLN A 275 12.77 2.66 -21.65
CA GLN A 275 13.14 2.25 -20.29
C GLN A 275 12.34 1.00 -19.86
N LEU A 276 11.02 0.98 -20.09
CA LEU A 276 10.17 -0.14 -19.72
C LEU A 276 10.51 -1.43 -20.47
N ILE A 277 10.89 -1.34 -21.76
CA ILE A 277 11.37 -2.50 -22.52
C ILE A 277 12.75 -2.96 -22.00
N ALA A 278 13.65 -2.03 -21.66
CA ALA A 278 14.94 -2.38 -21.08
C ALA A 278 14.77 -3.10 -19.72
N ASP A 279 13.86 -2.63 -18.90
CA ASP A 279 13.54 -3.26 -17.61
C ASP A 279 12.92 -4.66 -17.79
N ALA A 280 12.03 -4.85 -18.78
CA ALA A 280 11.49 -6.18 -19.12
C ALA A 280 12.60 -7.14 -19.57
N ARG A 281 13.55 -6.69 -20.40
CA ARG A 281 14.71 -7.51 -20.82
C ARG A 281 15.63 -7.86 -19.64
N SER A 282 15.93 -6.88 -18.79
CA SER A 282 16.72 -7.10 -17.56
C SER A 282 16.05 -8.12 -16.63
N MET A 283 14.71 -8.08 -16.54
CA MET A 283 13.93 -9.07 -15.79
C MET A 283 14.07 -10.47 -16.40
N MET A 284 14.02 -10.62 -17.72
CA MET A 284 14.22 -11.91 -18.40
C MET A 284 15.62 -12.47 -18.13
N ASP A 285 16.67 -11.65 -18.23
CA ASP A 285 18.04 -12.05 -17.94
C ASP A 285 18.17 -12.53 -16.49
N MET A 286 17.54 -11.84 -15.54
CA MET A 286 17.53 -12.22 -14.14
C MET A 286 16.77 -13.54 -13.93
N LEU A 287 15.62 -13.74 -14.57
CA LEU A 287 14.86 -15.00 -14.52
C LEU A 287 15.69 -16.17 -15.06
N ALA A 288 16.40 -15.99 -16.18
CA ALA A 288 17.28 -16.98 -16.74
C ALA A 288 18.45 -17.37 -15.79
N ARG A 289 18.98 -16.38 -15.06
CA ARG A 289 20.00 -16.60 -14.03
C ARG A 289 19.42 -17.31 -12.80
N LEU A 290 18.23 -16.92 -12.34
CA LEU A 290 17.55 -17.53 -11.19
C LEU A 290 17.21 -19.00 -11.42
N ARG A 291 16.83 -19.40 -12.64
CA ARG A 291 16.60 -20.82 -12.98
C ARG A 291 17.83 -21.69 -12.68
N LYS A 292 19.03 -21.16 -12.92
CA LYS A 292 20.31 -21.86 -12.75
C LYS A 292 20.92 -21.63 -11.37
N ALA A 293 20.40 -20.71 -10.59
CA ALA A 293 20.94 -20.37 -9.27
C ALA A 293 20.79 -21.55 -8.29
N PRO A 294 21.81 -21.84 -7.49
CA PRO A 294 21.73 -22.89 -6.49
C PRO A 294 20.75 -22.52 -5.37
N LEU A 295 20.18 -23.56 -4.76
CA LEU A 295 19.41 -23.42 -3.52
C LEU A 295 20.34 -23.06 -2.36
N VAL A 296 19.82 -22.29 -1.41
CA VAL A 296 20.48 -22.03 -0.14
C VAL A 296 19.88 -22.92 0.93
N ASP A 297 20.73 -23.57 1.72
CA ASP A 297 20.30 -24.24 2.94
C ASP A 297 19.90 -23.23 4.01
N PRO A 298 19.10 -23.62 5.02
CA PRO A 298 18.77 -22.75 6.14
C PRO A 298 20.03 -22.09 6.71
N PHE A 299 19.96 -20.79 6.90
CA PHE A 299 21.11 -19.98 7.28
C PHE A 299 20.74 -19.06 8.44
N SER A 300 21.61 -18.96 9.42
CA SER A 300 21.61 -17.91 10.43
C SER A 300 22.95 -17.19 10.37
N GLY A 301 22.91 -15.87 10.17
CA GLY A 301 24.12 -15.05 10.06
C GLY A 301 23.84 -13.65 9.53
N PRO A 302 24.91 -12.88 9.22
CA PRO A 302 24.75 -11.47 8.87
C PRO A 302 24.18 -11.28 7.47
N ALA A 303 23.41 -10.19 7.30
CA ALA A 303 22.83 -9.84 6.01
C ALA A 303 22.76 -8.34 5.79
N ILE A 304 22.75 -7.93 4.52
CA ILE A 304 22.31 -6.63 4.08
C ILE A 304 20.92 -6.78 3.45
N LEU A 305 19.99 -5.91 3.87
CA LEU A 305 18.75 -5.63 3.16
C LEU A 305 18.98 -4.39 2.29
N SER A 306 18.74 -4.45 0.98
CA SER A 306 18.74 -3.25 0.12
C SER A 306 17.74 -2.21 0.63
N GLY A 307 17.82 -0.97 0.17
CA GLY A 307 16.90 0.07 0.65
C GLY A 307 15.43 -0.30 0.44
N ARG A 308 15.10 -0.87 -0.75
CA ARG A 308 13.75 -1.36 -1.04
C ARG A 308 13.35 -2.54 -0.13
N ALA A 309 14.24 -3.50 0.04
CA ALA A 309 14.02 -4.64 0.93
C ALA A 309 13.85 -4.21 2.39
N ALA A 310 14.65 -3.26 2.84
CA ALA A 310 14.57 -2.67 4.17
C ALA A 310 13.26 -1.90 4.39
N GLY A 311 12.78 -1.18 3.36
CA GLY A 311 11.48 -0.50 3.39
C GLY A 311 10.33 -1.47 3.62
N VAL A 312 10.28 -2.57 2.86
CA VAL A 312 9.28 -3.64 3.04
C VAL A 312 9.44 -4.31 4.41
N PHE A 313 10.65 -4.60 4.84
CA PHE A 313 10.94 -5.15 6.15
C PHE A 313 10.37 -4.27 7.28
N PHE A 314 10.61 -2.96 7.24
CA PHE A 314 10.03 -2.04 8.22
C PHE A 314 8.51 -1.93 8.10
N HIS A 315 7.96 -1.94 6.89
CA HIS A 315 6.51 -1.92 6.68
C HIS A 315 5.84 -3.10 7.37
N GLU A 316 6.31 -4.32 7.11
CA GLU A 316 5.70 -5.55 7.63
C GLU A 316 5.97 -5.76 9.11
N ILE A 317 7.21 -5.56 9.55
CA ILE A 317 7.62 -5.99 10.88
C ILE A 317 7.41 -4.90 11.93
N PHE A 318 7.56 -3.62 11.54
CA PHE A 318 7.39 -2.49 12.43
C PHE A 318 6.05 -1.79 12.22
N GLY A 319 5.74 -1.42 10.98
CA GLY A 319 4.62 -0.55 10.62
C GLY A 319 3.27 -1.07 11.13
N HIS A 320 2.94 -2.33 10.85
CA HIS A 320 1.70 -2.94 11.34
C HIS A 320 1.59 -3.02 12.86
N ARG A 321 2.70 -3.00 13.59
CA ARG A 321 2.69 -3.09 15.05
C ARG A 321 2.58 -1.74 15.76
N VAL A 322 2.68 -0.65 15.00
CA VAL A 322 2.46 0.71 15.50
C VAL A 322 1.13 1.31 15.05
N GLU A 323 0.28 0.52 14.40
CA GLU A 323 -1.13 0.83 14.15
C GLU A 323 -1.92 0.68 15.45
N ALA A 324 -2.52 1.77 15.96
CA ALA A 324 -3.10 1.83 17.31
C ALA A 324 -4.28 0.87 17.52
N ASN A 325 -5.06 0.57 16.47
CA ASN A 325 -6.14 -0.42 16.54
C ASN A 325 -5.67 -1.78 17.07
N ARG A 326 -4.40 -2.17 16.82
CA ARG A 326 -3.81 -3.42 17.33
C ARG A 326 -3.47 -3.36 18.80
N GLN A 327 -3.32 -2.16 19.37
CA GLN A 327 -3.12 -1.98 20.81
C GLN A 327 -4.45 -2.10 21.57
N ARG A 328 -5.56 -1.78 20.91
CA ARG A 328 -6.92 -1.89 21.46
C ARG A 328 -7.48 -3.30 21.38
N ASN A 329 -7.12 -4.05 20.33
CA ASN A 329 -7.59 -5.42 20.15
C ASN A 329 -6.84 -6.38 21.07
N VAL A 330 -7.58 -6.97 22.03
CA VAL A 330 -7.01 -7.93 22.99
C VAL A 330 -6.52 -9.24 22.36
N ASP A 331 -6.96 -9.54 21.14
CA ASP A 331 -6.55 -10.72 20.38
C ASP A 331 -5.27 -10.49 19.57
N ASP A 332 -4.79 -9.24 19.49
CA ASP A 332 -3.52 -8.88 18.87
C ASP A 332 -2.33 -8.99 19.85
N GLY A 333 -1.14 -9.18 19.30
CA GLY A 333 0.08 -9.44 20.05
C GLY A 333 0.64 -8.25 20.84
N GLN A 334 0.12 -7.05 20.69
CA GLN A 334 0.50 -5.81 21.41
C GLN A 334 2.02 -5.63 21.64
N THR A 335 2.83 -5.94 20.62
CA THR A 335 4.31 -6.01 20.70
C THR A 335 4.92 -4.75 21.32
N PHE A 336 4.35 -3.59 21.06
CA PHE A 336 4.84 -2.29 21.53
C PHE A 336 3.95 -1.63 22.60
N GLY A 337 2.88 -2.29 23.07
CA GLY A 337 1.89 -1.70 23.96
C GLY A 337 2.48 -1.02 25.22
N ASN A 338 3.49 -1.65 25.80
CA ASN A 338 4.18 -1.13 27.00
C ASN A 338 5.58 -0.57 26.68
N LYS A 339 5.85 -0.15 25.44
CA LYS A 339 7.18 0.29 24.99
C LYS A 339 7.28 1.79 24.73
N VAL A 340 6.21 2.54 24.88
CA VAL A 340 6.24 4.00 24.73
C VAL A 340 7.23 4.59 25.73
N GLY A 341 8.14 5.45 25.25
CA GLY A 341 9.25 6.01 26.03
C GLY A 341 10.46 5.08 26.18
N GLN A 342 10.42 3.87 25.62
CA GLN A 342 11.51 2.89 25.72
C GLN A 342 12.25 2.73 24.38
N PRO A 343 13.51 2.26 24.38
CA PRO A 343 14.23 1.92 23.16
C PRO A 343 13.63 0.68 22.49
N VAL A 344 13.35 0.80 21.20
CA VAL A 344 12.83 -0.26 20.32
C VAL A 344 13.69 -0.47 19.08
N LEU A 345 14.53 0.50 18.75
CA LEU A 345 15.48 0.50 17.64
C LEU A 345 16.85 1.02 18.13
N PRO A 346 17.94 0.78 17.38
CA PRO A 346 19.21 1.46 17.62
C PRO A 346 19.07 2.99 17.62
N ALA A 347 19.83 3.67 18.47
CA ALA A 347 19.72 5.11 18.69
C ALA A 347 20.03 5.98 17.45
N PHE A 348 20.64 5.41 16.43
CA PHE A 348 20.89 6.12 15.15
C PHE A 348 19.72 6.08 14.18
N LEU A 349 18.63 5.37 14.51
CA LEU A 349 17.44 5.22 13.66
C LEU A 349 16.26 6.01 14.23
N SER A 350 15.53 6.65 13.33
CA SER A 350 14.19 7.21 13.57
C SER A 350 13.21 6.66 12.52
N VAL A 351 11.94 6.54 12.90
CA VAL A 351 10.88 6.10 11.99
C VAL A 351 9.76 7.13 12.00
N VAL A 352 9.41 7.58 10.81
CA VAL A 352 8.44 8.62 10.57
C VAL A 352 7.39 8.13 9.60
N PHE A 353 6.14 8.57 9.80
CA PHE A 353 5.07 8.46 8.82
C PHE A 353 4.65 9.86 8.39
N ASP A 354 4.78 10.16 7.11
CA ASP A 354 4.46 11.49 6.58
C ASP A 354 3.54 11.43 5.35
N PRO A 355 2.23 11.41 5.57
CA PRO A 355 1.26 11.42 4.48
C PRO A 355 1.24 12.73 3.70
N THR A 356 1.84 13.82 4.20
CA THR A 356 1.84 15.12 3.52
C THR A 356 2.87 15.19 2.41
N LEU A 357 3.83 14.26 2.38
CA LEU A 357 4.91 14.21 1.41
C LEU A 357 4.45 13.56 0.10
N ARG A 358 4.44 14.32 -1.00
CA ARG A 358 4.05 13.80 -2.33
C ARG A 358 5.18 13.07 -3.05
N LYS A 359 6.45 13.48 -2.80
CA LYS A 359 7.64 12.95 -3.48
C LYS A 359 8.80 12.82 -2.51
N LEU A 360 9.66 11.86 -2.76
CA LEU A 360 10.99 11.77 -2.16
C LEU A 360 12.01 11.73 -3.29
N GLY A 361 12.83 12.78 -3.41
CA GLY A 361 13.62 13.02 -4.62
C GLY A 361 12.71 13.16 -5.85
N ASN A 362 12.95 12.34 -6.86
CA ASN A 362 12.16 12.33 -8.11
C ASN A 362 11.02 11.28 -8.10
N VAL A 363 10.88 10.49 -7.03
CA VAL A 363 9.88 9.41 -6.95
C VAL A 363 8.62 9.91 -6.26
N GLU A 364 7.47 9.73 -6.90
CA GLU A 364 6.15 10.00 -6.31
C GLU A 364 5.78 8.92 -5.30
N LEU A 365 5.14 9.34 -4.19
CA LEU A 365 4.78 8.47 -3.08
C LEU A 365 3.29 8.14 -3.10
N MET A 366 2.95 6.86 -3.03
CA MET A 366 1.56 6.39 -3.05
C MET A 366 0.80 6.66 -1.74
N GLY A 367 1.50 6.72 -0.62
CA GLY A 367 0.89 6.93 0.70
C GLY A 367 0.56 8.39 1.02
N HIS A 368 0.53 9.29 0.01
CA HIS A 368 0.20 10.70 0.19
C HIS A 368 -1.31 10.93 0.28
N TYR A 369 -1.73 11.76 1.24
CA TYR A 369 -3.08 12.35 1.35
C TYR A 369 -3.05 13.62 2.19
N LEU A 370 -4.10 14.46 2.08
CA LEU A 370 -4.25 15.71 2.83
C LEU A 370 -5.13 15.54 4.07
N TYR A 371 -6.12 14.67 3.98
CA TYR A 371 -7.03 14.29 5.06
C TYR A 371 -7.24 12.79 5.02
N ASP A 372 -7.21 12.16 6.18
CA ASP A 372 -7.49 10.72 6.29
C ASP A 372 -8.96 10.40 5.96
N ASP A 373 -9.34 9.13 6.04
CA ASP A 373 -10.68 8.70 5.64
C ASP A 373 -11.75 8.96 6.71
N GLU A 374 -11.34 9.48 7.88
CA GLU A 374 -12.21 9.98 8.94
C GLU A 374 -12.31 11.51 8.97
N GLY A 375 -11.71 12.20 7.99
CA GLY A 375 -11.73 13.65 7.86
C GLY A 375 -10.76 14.40 8.75
N VAL A 376 -9.79 13.71 9.35
CA VAL A 376 -8.74 14.33 10.16
C VAL A 376 -7.58 14.77 9.26
N LYS A 377 -7.07 15.98 9.50
CA LYS A 377 -5.97 16.54 8.71
C LYS A 377 -4.70 15.69 8.87
N ALA A 378 -4.12 15.30 7.74
CA ALA A 378 -2.86 14.58 7.67
C ALA A 378 -1.70 15.37 8.27
N ARG A 379 -0.80 14.70 8.97
CA ARG A 379 0.41 15.30 9.54
C ARG A 379 1.55 14.29 9.62
N ARG A 380 2.76 14.81 9.60
CA ARG A 380 3.97 14.03 9.86
C ARG A 380 3.97 13.54 11.31
N VAL A 381 4.15 12.24 11.53
CA VAL A 381 4.18 11.59 12.83
C VAL A 381 5.53 10.90 13.01
N THR A 382 6.32 11.36 13.98
CA THR A 382 7.57 10.70 14.37
C THR A 382 7.23 9.60 15.39
N VAL A 383 7.13 8.37 14.91
CA VAL A 383 6.77 7.23 15.75
C VAL A 383 7.96 6.76 16.59
N VAL A 384 9.17 6.74 15.99
CA VAL A 384 10.41 6.50 16.73
C VAL A 384 11.35 7.67 16.51
N ASP A 385 11.87 8.22 17.59
CA ASP A 385 12.89 9.26 17.59
C ASP A 385 14.16 8.76 18.26
N LYS A 386 15.25 8.66 17.49
CA LYS A 386 16.55 8.16 17.94
C LYS A 386 16.43 6.85 18.75
N GLY A 387 15.75 5.89 18.19
CA GLY A 387 15.52 4.57 18.75
C GLY A 387 14.40 4.47 19.79
N ILE A 388 13.86 5.59 20.29
CA ILE A 388 12.83 5.62 21.34
C ILE A 388 11.43 5.70 20.72
N LEU A 389 10.55 4.76 21.07
CA LEU A 389 9.15 4.79 20.67
C LEU A 389 8.43 5.98 21.33
N LYS A 390 7.78 6.83 20.54
CA LYS A 390 7.09 8.05 21.01
C LYS A 390 5.58 7.94 20.98
N THR A 391 5.04 7.33 19.94
CA THR A 391 3.60 7.28 19.68
C THR A 391 3.26 6.13 18.73
N PHE A 392 1.98 5.95 18.47
CA PHE A 392 1.39 5.07 17.47
C PHE A 392 0.80 5.89 16.32
N LEU A 393 0.39 5.22 15.24
CA LEU A 393 -0.53 5.77 14.23
C LEU A 393 -1.94 5.61 14.79
N VAL A 394 -2.64 6.73 14.97
CA VAL A 394 -3.92 6.75 15.68
C VAL A 394 -5.01 7.29 14.75
N ASP A 395 -6.09 6.52 14.60
CA ASP A 395 -7.36 6.90 14.00
C ASP A 395 -8.28 7.57 15.04
N ARG A 396 -9.57 7.69 14.75
CA ARG A 396 -10.52 8.24 15.71
C ARG A 396 -10.98 7.26 16.79
N ALA A 397 -10.43 6.04 16.82
CA ALA A 397 -10.58 5.10 17.93
C ALA A 397 -9.36 5.21 18.87
N PRO A 398 -9.43 5.99 19.96
CA PRO A 398 -8.32 6.22 20.87
C PRO A 398 -7.81 4.95 21.54
N VAL A 399 -6.56 4.99 21.98
CA VAL A 399 -5.94 3.97 22.82
C VAL A 399 -5.33 4.62 24.05
N LYS A 400 -5.06 3.83 25.08
CA LYS A 400 -4.51 4.30 26.34
C LYS A 400 -3.31 5.22 26.14
N GLY A 401 -3.42 6.45 26.62
CA GLY A 401 -2.38 7.49 26.51
C GLY A 401 -2.42 8.32 25.24
N PHE A 402 -3.25 7.96 24.25
CA PHE A 402 -3.40 8.67 22.97
C PHE A 402 -4.89 8.87 22.67
N THR A 403 -5.41 10.03 23.08
CA THR A 403 -6.85 10.31 23.11
C THR A 403 -7.40 10.96 21.85
N ARG A 404 -6.55 11.35 20.91
CA ARG A 404 -6.95 12.00 19.64
C ARG A 404 -6.28 11.35 18.44
N SER A 405 -6.94 11.39 17.31
CA SER A 405 -6.38 10.97 16.02
C SER A 405 -5.15 11.79 15.64
N ASN A 406 -4.20 11.16 14.98
CA ASN A 406 -3.08 11.85 14.36
C ASN A 406 -3.11 11.80 12.82
N GLY A 407 -4.33 11.60 12.26
CA GLY A 407 -4.57 11.65 10.81
C GLY A 407 -4.13 10.38 10.08
N HIS A 408 -4.31 9.21 10.71
CA HIS A 408 -3.98 7.91 10.12
C HIS A 408 -5.15 6.92 10.11
N GLY A 409 -6.39 7.40 10.21
CA GLY A 409 -7.60 6.62 9.99
C GLY A 409 -7.82 6.35 8.51
N ARG A 410 -7.51 5.13 8.01
CA ARG A 410 -7.52 4.84 6.58
C ARG A 410 -8.27 3.56 6.25
N ALA A 411 -8.90 3.56 5.07
CA ALA A 411 -9.61 2.41 4.52
C ALA A 411 -9.59 2.42 2.98
N GLU A 412 -9.78 1.24 2.42
CA GLU A 412 -10.27 1.11 1.06
C GLU A 412 -11.68 1.68 0.99
N PRO A 413 -12.06 2.41 -0.08
CA PRO A 413 -13.39 2.96 -0.22
C PRO A 413 -14.51 1.93 -0.01
N GLY A 414 -15.36 2.17 0.99
CA GLY A 414 -16.44 1.25 1.38
C GLY A 414 -16.15 0.38 2.61
N TYR A 415 -14.94 0.43 3.14
CA TYR A 415 -14.56 -0.23 4.40
C TYR A 415 -14.60 0.74 5.59
N VAL A 416 -14.51 0.19 6.78
CA VAL A 416 -14.37 0.98 8.03
C VAL A 416 -12.93 1.44 8.16
N PRO A 417 -12.66 2.74 8.35
CA PRO A 417 -11.33 3.22 8.65
C PRO A 417 -10.80 2.65 9.98
N VAL A 418 -9.52 2.34 9.99
CA VAL A 418 -8.73 2.01 11.17
C VAL A 418 -7.34 2.64 11.05
N SER A 419 -6.57 2.61 12.11
CA SER A 419 -5.18 3.10 12.06
C SER A 419 -4.36 2.32 11.05
N ARG A 420 -3.83 2.99 10.01
CA ARG A 420 -3.02 2.39 8.94
C ARG A 420 -1.81 3.25 8.59
N GLN A 421 -0.83 2.61 8.02
CA GLN A 421 0.39 3.25 7.52
C GLN A 421 0.12 4.21 6.36
N SER A 422 1.04 5.17 6.16
CA SER A 422 1.06 6.12 5.05
C SER A 422 2.40 6.03 4.30
N ASN A 423 3.16 7.14 4.19
CA ASN A 423 4.54 7.15 3.74
C ASN A 423 5.45 6.89 4.94
N LEU A 424 5.92 5.66 5.09
CA LEU A 424 6.93 5.28 6.07
C LEU A 424 8.30 5.74 5.60
N ALA A 425 9.08 6.39 6.47
CA ALA A 425 10.47 6.73 6.23
C ALA A 425 11.34 6.26 7.40
N VAL A 426 12.36 5.46 7.10
CA VAL A 426 13.44 5.12 8.04
C VAL A 426 14.56 6.13 7.84
N GLU A 427 14.79 6.94 8.87
CA GLU A 427 15.84 7.95 8.88
C GLU A 427 17.03 7.47 9.70
N SER A 428 18.25 7.65 9.19
CA SER A 428 19.47 7.28 9.90
C SER A 428 20.39 8.47 10.09
N SER A 429 20.93 8.63 11.30
CA SER A 429 21.96 9.62 11.59
C SER A 429 23.39 9.08 11.36
N LYS A 430 23.53 7.81 10.98
CA LYS A 430 24.82 7.15 10.76
C LYS A 430 24.74 6.23 9.55
N SER A 431 25.16 6.74 8.39
CA SER A 431 25.23 5.98 7.15
C SER A 431 26.67 5.84 6.66
N VAL A 432 26.93 4.80 5.88
CA VAL A 432 28.21 4.51 5.26
C VAL A 432 28.05 4.24 3.76
N SER A 433 29.13 4.34 2.97
CA SER A 433 29.06 4.00 1.54
C SER A 433 28.70 2.54 1.31
N THR A 434 28.19 2.21 0.12
CA THR A 434 27.84 0.84 -0.26
C THR A 434 29.01 -0.12 -0.11
N GLU A 435 30.22 0.29 -0.53
CA GLU A 435 31.45 -0.51 -0.42
C GLU A 435 31.76 -0.80 1.05
N LYS A 436 31.71 0.24 1.90
CA LYS A 436 31.95 0.09 3.34
C LYS A 436 30.92 -0.83 4.00
N LEU A 437 29.66 -0.75 3.57
CA LEU A 437 28.60 -1.61 4.10
C LEU A 437 28.85 -3.10 3.74
N LEU A 438 29.32 -3.38 2.50
CA LEU A 438 29.71 -4.72 2.07
C LEU A 438 30.94 -5.24 2.85
N ASP A 439 31.92 -4.38 3.13
CA ASP A 439 33.09 -4.79 3.95
C ASP A 439 32.66 -5.09 5.38
N MET A 440 31.77 -4.28 5.96
CA MET A 440 31.21 -4.56 7.28
C MET A 440 30.42 -5.88 7.31
N LEU A 441 29.70 -6.24 6.23
CA LEU A 441 29.04 -7.55 6.11
C LEU A 441 30.07 -8.68 6.13
N ARG A 442 31.17 -8.54 5.37
CA ARG A 442 32.28 -9.54 5.35
C ARG A 442 32.92 -9.69 6.71
N ASP A 443 33.17 -8.56 7.39
CA ASP A 443 33.76 -8.55 8.73
C ASP A 443 32.84 -9.23 9.75
N GLU A 444 31.53 -8.96 9.68
CA GLU A 444 30.56 -9.58 10.57
C GLU A 444 30.45 -11.10 10.31
N ALA A 445 30.49 -11.53 9.04
CA ALA A 445 30.53 -12.94 8.67
C ALA A 445 31.80 -13.64 9.22
N ARG A 446 32.97 -13.00 9.10
CA ARG A 446 34.24 -13.54 9.65
C ARG A 446 34.17 -13.69 11.16
N LYS A 447 33.67 -12.69 11.90
CA LYS A 447 33.49 -12.75 13.35
C LYS A 447 32.63 -13.93 13.80
N GLN A 448 31.63 -14.28 12.98
CA GLN A 448 30.73 -15.41 13.24
C GLN A 448 31.23 -16.75 12.66
N GLY A 449 32.42 -16.78 12.08
CA GLY A 449 32.97 -18.00 11.45
C GLY A 449 32.19 -18.47 10.22
N LYS A 450 31.44 -17.55 9.56
CA LYS A 450 30.63 -17.85 8.37
C LYS A 450 31.46 -17.59 7.10
N PRO A 451 31.34 -18.42 6.05
CA PRO A 451 32.05 -18.20 4.80
C PRO A 451 31.45 -17.07 3.95
N PHE A 452 30.25 -16.63 4.24
CA PHE A 452 29.53 -15.54 3.54
C PHE A 452 28.50 -14.88 4.44
N GLY A 453 28.06 -13.67 4.06
CA GLY A 453 26.81 -13.06 4.46
C GLY A 453 25.82 -13.01 3.30
N LEU A 454 24.55 -12.71 3.55
CA LEU A 454 23.52 -12.58 2.52
C LEU A 454 23.27 -11.11 2.14
N LEU A 455 22.93 -10.88 0.87
CA LEU A 455 22.40 -9.62 0.39
C LEU A 455 21.00 -9.89 -0.19
N PHE A 456 19.98 -9.37 0.44
CA PHE A 456 18.61 -9.34 -0.06
C PHE A 456 18.43 -8.08 -0.92
N ASP A 457 18.55 -8.26 -2.23
CA ASP A 457 18.54 -7.15 -3.19
C ASP A 457 17.10 -6.74 -3.53
N ASN A 458 16.20 -7.70 -3.67
CA ASN A 458 14.80 -7.43 -3.90
C ASN A 458 13.88 -8.37 -3.11
N ILE A 459 12.73 -7.82 -2.70
CA ILE A 459 11.69 -8.52 -1.94
C ILE A 459 10.37 -8.36 -2.68
N GLU A 460 9.65 -9.46 -2.87
CA GLU A 460 8.34 -9.49 -3.52
C GLU A 460 7.27 -8.82 -2.65
N GLY A 461 7.32 -9.07 -1.36
CA GLY A 461 6.39 -8.58 -0.35
C GLY A 461 6.63 -9.32 0.95
N GLY A 462 5.67 -9.22 1.86
CA GLY A 462 5.71 -9.92 3.12
C GLY A 462 4.33 -10.04 3.74
N PHE A 463 4.27 -10.77 4.82
CA PHE A 463 3.12 -10.76 5.70
C PHE A 463 3.58 -10.90 7.14
N THR A 464 2.80 -10.32 8.03
CA THR A 464 3.04 -10.41 9.46
C THR A 464 1.79 -10.90 10.15
N ASN A 465 1.96 -11.80 11.12
CA ASN A 465 0.87 -12.20 11.98
C ASN A 465 0.97 -11.42 13.30
N THR A 466 -0.06 -10.63 13.59
CA THR A 466 -0.15 -9.84 14.84
C THR A 466 -1.00 -10.51 15.91
N GLY A 467 -1.71 -11.62 15.60
CA GLY A 467 -2.59 -12.32 16.53
C GLY A 467 -1.87 -13.04 17.67
N ARG A 468 -2.45 -13.05 18.88
CA ARG A 468 -1.88 -13.71 20.07
C ARG A 468 -1.77 -15.23 19.95
N GLY A 469 -2.58 -15.86 19.11
CA GLY A 469 -2.62 -17.32 18.93
C GLY A 469 -1.52 -17.90 18.04
N SER A 470 -0.71 -17.06 17.41
CA SER A 470 0.44 -17.44 16.59
C SER A 470 1.72 -16.88 17.17
N ALA A 471 2.83 -17.56 16.96
CA ALA A 471 4.13 -16.95 17.18
C ALA A 471 4.12 -15.61 16.43
N ASN A 472 4.47 -14.50 17.10
CA ASN A 472 4.59 -13.15 16.49
C ASN A 472 5.69 -13.16 15.42
N ALA A 473 5.54 -14.03 14.43
CA ALA A 473 6.49 -14.26 13.36
C ALA A 473 6.13 -13.41 12.15
N PHE A 474 7.15 -13.00 11.45
CA PHE A 474 7.01 -12.42 10.12
C PHE A 474 7.60 -13.36 9.08
N ASN A 475 7.11 -13.26 7.87
CA ASN A 475 7.69 -13.86 6.69
C ASN A 475 7.82 -12.80 5.60
N VAL A 476 9.04 -12.56 5.17
CA VAL A 476 9.34 -11.67 4.05
C VAL A 476 9.87 -12.52 2.91
N LEU A 477 9.34 -12.31 1.72
CA LEU A 477 9.52 -13.14 0.54
C LEU A 477 10.58 -12.53 -0.41
N PRO A 478 11.86 -12.84 -0.22
CA PRO A 478 12.89 -12.36 -1.14
C PRO A 478 12.82 -13.13 -2.46
N ASN A 479 13.08 -12.42 -3.56
CA ASN A 479 13.14 -13.00 -4.88
C ASN A 479 14.50 -12.82 -5.56
N ILE A 480 15.35 -11.90 -5.08
CA ILE A 480 16.75 -11.76 -5.53
C ILE A 480 17.65 -11.73 -4.29
N VAL A 481 18.49 -12.76 -4.16
CA VAL A 481 19.40 -12.93 -3.01
C VAL A 481 20.79 -13.31 -3.50
N PHE A 482 21.82 -12.71 -2.91
CA PHE A 482 23.20 -13.04 -3.21
C PHE A 482 23.94 -13.48 -1.95
N LYS A 483 24.86 -14.46 -2.11
CA LYS A 483 25.93 -14.70 -1.15
C LYS A 483 27.07 -13.72 -1.41
N ILE A 484 27.47 -13.01 -0.38
CA ILE A 484 28.64 -12.12 -0.38
C ILE A 484 29.73 -12.83 0.43
N TYR A 485 30.72 -13.35 -0.25
CA TYR A 485 31.77 -14.13 0.39
C TYR A 485 32.71 -13.27 1.23
N THR A 486 33.26 -13.86 2.31
CA THR A 486 34.26 -13.20 3.16
C THR A 486 35.57 -12.93 2.43
N ASP A 487 35.88 -13.72 1.41
CA ASP A 487 36.97 -13.48 0.46
C ASP A 487 36.50 -12.45 -0.57
N PRO A 488 37.06 -11.22 -0.60
CA PRO A 488 36.66 -10.16 -1.51
C PRO A 488 36.99 -10.43 -2.98
N SER A 489 37.87 -11.41 -3.27
CA SER A 489 38.17 -11.80 -4.65
C SER A 489 37.05 -12.63 -5.30
N ARG A 490 36.19 -13.25 -4.52
CA ARG A 490 35.05 -14.00 -5.01
C ARG A 490 33.91 -13.09 -5.36
N GLN A 491 33.37 -13.26 -6.58
CA GLN A 491 32.19 -12.51 -7.02
C GLN A 491 30.94 -12.91 -6.22
N PRO A 492 29.97 -11.99 -6.05
CA PRO A 492 28.67 -12.32 -5.47
C PRO A 492 27.99 -13.47 -6.22
N GLU A 493 27.48 -14.47 -5.50
CA GLU A 493 26.76 -15.62 -6.06
C GLU A 493 25.27 -15.46 -5.91
N LEU A 494 24.52 -15.39 -7.03
CA LEU A 494 23.06 -15.39 -7.03
C LEU A 494 22.56 -16.74 -6.51
N VAL A 495 21.60 -16.70 -5.59
CA VAL A 495 21.00 -17.88 -4.94
C VAL A 495 19.50 -17.74 -4.84
N ARG A 496 18.79 -18.85 -4.55
CA ARG A 496 17.31 -18.86 -4.46
C ARG A 496 16.79 -19.79 -3.37
N GLY A 497 15.49 -19.76 -3.15
CA GLY A 497 14.77 -20.73 -2.35
C GLY A 497 14.81 -20.46 -0.85
N VAL A 498 14.85 -19.19 -0.43
CA VAL A 498 14.83 -18.81 0.98
C VAL A 498 13.73 -17.79 1.26
N ASP A 499 13.13 -17.90 2.44
CA ASP A 499 12.27 -16.90 3.07
C ASP A 499 12.95 -16.36 4.31
N LEU A 500 12.85 -15.05 4.53
CA LEU A 500 13.36 -14.38 5.72
C LEU A 500 12.32 -14.49 6.83
N ILE A 501 12.70 -15.10 7.94
CA ILE A 501 11.85 -15.31 9.10
C ILE A 501 12.44 -14.70 10.37
N GLY A 502 11.63 -14.53 11.40
CA GLY A 502 12.11 -14.09 12.72
C GLY A 502 11.02 -13.48 13.59
N THR A 503 11.45 -12.93 14.72
CA THR A 503 10.60 -12.16 15.63
C THR A 503 11.00 -10.67 15.58
N PRO A 504 10.04 -9.75 15.65
CA PRO A 504 10.28 -8.32 15.39
C PRO A 504 11.36 -7.69 16.28
N LEU A 505 11.20 -7.78 17.59
CA LEU A 505 12.13 -7.12 18.54
C LEU A 505 13.56 -7.63 18.42
N SER A 506 13.73 -8.94 18.22
CA SER A 506 15.03 -9.56 17.99
C SER A 506 15.70 -9.05 16.72
N ALA A 507 14.94 -8.97 15.62
CA ALA A 507 15.46 -8.52 14.33
C ALA A 507 15.92 -7.04 14.38
N PHE A 508 15.15 -6.16 15.02
CA PHE A 508 15.52 -4.73 15.13
C PHE A 508 16.77 -4.48 16.00
N ALA A 509 16.92 -5.22 17.08
CA ALA A 509 18.09 -5.09 17.95
C ALA A 509 19.42 -5.46 17.24
N LYS A 510 19.33 -6.23 16.14
CA LYS A 510 20.47 -6.70 15.37
C LYS A 510 20.88 -5.77 14.22
N ILE A 511 20.20 -4.63 14.01
CA ILE A 511 20.60 -3.62 13.02
C ILE A 511 21.83 -2.87 13.52
N VAL A 512 22.94 -2.95 12.78
CA VAL A 512 24.26 -2.43 13.24
C VAL A 512 24.75 -1.24 12.40
N ALA A 513 24.31 -1.10 11.16
CA ALA A 513 24.69 0.02 10.29
C ALA A 513 23.65 0.25 9.19
N THR A 514 23.73 1.41 8.54
CA THR A 514 22.93 1.72 7.35
C THR A 514 23.83 2.19 6.21
N GLY A 515 23.39 1.94 4.98
CA GLY A 515 23.94 2.58 3.79
C GLY A 515 23.43 4.01 3.61
N GLU A 516 23.95 4.72 2.62
CA GLU A 516 23.59 6.12 2.34
C GLU A 516 22.47 6.29 1.32
N LYS A 517 22.30 5.32 0.41
CA LYS A 517 21.34 5.43 -0.69
C LYS A 517 19.96 4.96 -0.27
N VAL A 518 19.05 5.89 -0.03
CA VAL A 518 17.65 5.59 0.26
C VAL A 518 16.95 5.08 -1.00
N ASP A 519 16.20 3.99 -0.84
CA ASP A 519 15.31 3.43 -1.87
C ASP A 519 13.86 3.47 -1.40
N ILE A 520 12.91 3.35 -2.37
CA ILE A 520 11.48 3.51 -2.12
C ILE A 520 10.74 2.29 -2.64
N PHE A 521 9.86 1.77 -1.82
CA PHE A 521 8.80 0.83 -2.18
C PHE A 521 7.47 1.56 -2.22
N ASN A 522 6.74 1.46 -3.33
CA ASN A 522 5.35 1.90 -3.49
C ASN A 522 4.46 0.68 -3.63
N GLY A 523 3.39 0.58 -2.84
CA GLY A 523 2.52 -0.59 -2.85
C GLY A 523 1.14 -0.35 -2.28
N ILE A 524 0.33 -1.41 -2.30
CA ILE A 524 -0.97 -1.48 -1.63
C ILE A 524 -0.83 -2.41 -0.44
N CYS A 525 -1.16 -1.90 0.73
CA CYS A 525 -1.13 -2.66 1.98
C CYS A 525 -2.53 -3.19 2.29
N GLY A 526 -2.70 -4.51 2.28
CA GLY A 526 -3.96 -5.18 2.61
C GLY A 526 -4.05 -5.52 4.10
N ALA A 527 -5.12 -5.11 4.77
CA ALA A 527 -5.47 -5.52 6.13
C ALA A 527 -6.98 -5.42 6.35
N GLU A 528 -7.42 -5.38 7.61
CA GLU A 528 -8.83 -5.40 8.01
C GLU A 528 -9.69 -4.27 7.39
N SER A 529 -9.10 -3.14 7.06
CA SER A 529 -9.79 -2.03 6.37
C SER A 529 -9.60 -2.05 4.84
N GLY A 530 -9.28 -3.21 4.25
CA GLY A 530 -9.03 -3.35 2.82
C GLY A 530 -7.64 -2.90 2.41
N GLY A 531 -7.46 -2.63 1.11
CA GLY A 531 -6.21 -2.22 0.50
C GLY A 531 -6.00 -0.70 0.54
N VAL A 532 -4.97 -0.21 1.23
CA VAL A 532 -4.62 1.21 1.25
C VAL A 532 -3.27 1.47 0.56
N PRO A 533 -3.16 2.55 -0.25
CA PRO A 533 -1.88 2.93 -0.87
C PRO A 533 -0.86 3.34 0.19
N VAL A 534 0.38 2.84 0.08
CA VAL A 534 1.47 3.12 1.02
C VAL A 534 2.79 3.30 0.28
N SER A 535 3.73 3.98 0.92
CA SER A 535 5.13 3.97 0.52
C SER A 535 6.01 3.64 1.71
N ALA A 536 7.12 2.97 1.45
CA ALA A 536 8.14 2.71 2.47
C ALA A 536 9.51 3.06 1.90
N SER A 537 10.21 3.97 2.56
CA SER A 537 11.55 4.41 2.20
C SER A 537 12.55 4.08 3.29
N SER A 538 13.69 3.54 2.90
CA SER A 538 14.75 3.17 3.84
C SER A 538 16.13 3.24 3.17
N PRO A 539 17.19 3.58 3.91
CA PRO A 539 18.54 3.21 3.49
C PRO A 539 18.72 1.69 3.57
N PRO A 540 19.71 1.10 2.89
CA PRO A 540 20.11 -0.28 3.12
C PRO A 540 20.49 -0.52 4.57
N LEU A 541 20.17 -1.70 5.10
CA LEU A 541 20.44 -2.07 6.49
C LEU A 541 21.42 -3.22 6.54
N LEU A 542 22.46 -3.11 7.36
CA LEU A 542 23.25 -4.25 7.81
C LEU A 542 22.67 -4.78 9.11
N VAL A 543 22.25 -6.04 9.09
CA VAL A 543 21.75 -6.77 10.25
C VAL A 543 22.79 -7.82 10.62
N SER A 544 23.22 -7.86 11.88
CA SER A 544 24.26 -8.79 12.34
C SER A 544 23.83 -10.26 12.27
N GLU A 545 22.52 -10.51 12.35
CA GLU A 545 21.99 -11.87 12.22
C GLU A 545 20.55 -11.84 11.71
N VAL A 546 20.30 -12.59 10.66
CA VAL A 546 18.97 -12.93 10.15
C VAL A 546 18.82 -14.45 10.12
N GLU A 547 17.60 -14.92 10.20
CA GLU A 547 17.26 -16.33 10.02
C GLU A 547 16.52 -16.51 8.70
N VAL A 548 16.96 -17.47 7.90
CA VAL A 548 16.26 -17.86 6.68
C VAL A 548 15.91 -19.34 6.71
N GLN A 549 14.72 -19.64 6.24
CA GLN A 549 14.26 -21.01 6.04
C GLN A 549 14.15 -21.32 4.54
N LYS A 550 14.06 -22.61 4.20
CA LYS A 550 13.74 -23.00 2.83
C LYS A 550 12.35 -22.53 2.46
N LYS A 551 12.24 -21.88 1.30
CA LYS A 551 10.96 -21.50 0.72
C LYS A 551 10.16 -22.78 0.41
N ALA A 552 8.85 -22.76 0.69
CA ALA A 552 7.97 -23.85 0.29
C ALA A 552 8.02 -24.00 -1.24
N GLN A 553 8.30 -25.22 -1.70
CA GLN A 553 8.33 -25.53 -3.13
C GLN A 553 6.93 -25.92 -3.61
N SER A 554 6.58 -25.46 -4.79
CA SER A 554 5.43 -26.03 -5.51
C SER A 554 5.74 -27.49 -5.84
N GLN A 555 4.77 -28.37 -5.60
CA GLN A 555 4.88 -29.79 -6.01
C GLN A 555 4.50 -29.99 -7.49
N GLU A 556 4.10 -28.92 -8.16
CA GLU A 556 3.74 -28.96 -9.56
C GLU A 556 5.00 -28.98 -10.44
N PRO A 557 5.25 -30.07 -11.18
CA PRO A 557 6.43 -30.17 -12.02
C PRO A 557 6.44 -29.10 -13.14
N PRO A 558 7.59 -28.82 -13.76
CA PRO A 558 7.65 -28.00 -14.96
C PRO A 558 6.74 -28.57 -16.06
N PRO A 559 6.32 -27.74 -17.05
CA PRO A 559 5.49 -28.22 -18.15
C PRO A 559 6.11 -29.42 -18.85
N ILE A 560 5.32 -30.48 -19.04
CA ILE A 560 5.73 -31.71 -19.75
C ILE A 560 5.70 -31.48 -21.27
N LEU A 561 4.77 -30.65 -21.73
CA LEU A 561 4.65 -30.32 -23.14
C LEU A 561 5.77 -29.34 -23.55
N PRO A 562 6.39 -29.57 -24.73
CA PRO A 562 7.33 -28.60 -25.26
C PRO A 562 6.62 -27.26 -25.53
N ALA A 563 7.32 -26.17 -25.24
CA ALA A 563 6.80 -24.84 -25.55
C ALA A 563 6.54 -24.69 -27.06
N PRO A 564 5.47 -23.99 -27.47
CA PRO A 564 5.22 -23.75 -28.91
C PRO A 564 6.39 -22.93 -29.47
N ARG A 565 7.03 -23.44 -30.52
CA ARG A 565 8.05 -22.69 -31.25
C ARG A 565 7.35 -21.55 -32.00
N GLN A 566 7.93 -20.36 -31.99
CA GLN A 566 7.50 -19.33 -32.92
C GLN A 566 7.69 -19.89 -34.33
N VAL A 567 6.59 -19.93 -35.10
CA VAL A 567 6.65 -20.29 -36.53
C VAL A 567 7.47 -19.17 -37.18
N GLU A 568 8.67 -19.50 -37.67
CA GLU A 568 9.43 -18.60 -38.53
C GLU A 568 8.49 -18.19 -39.66
N LYS A 569 8.19 -16.90 -39.77
CA LYS A 569 7.47 -16.36 -40.92
C LYS A 569 8.39 -16.54 -42.13
N SER A 570 8.12 -17.59 -42.90
CA SER A 570 8.69 -17.83 -44.23
C SER A 570 8.33 -16.70 -45.22
#